data_b9c0d752d87088ea8e614903ab4c8472
#
_entry.id   b9c0d752d87088ea8e614903ab4c8472
#
_cell.length_a   1.000
_cell.length_b   1.000
_cell.length_c   1.000
_cell.angle_alpha   90.00
_cell.angle_beta   90.00
_cell.angle_gamma   90.00
#
_symmetry.space_group_name_H-M   'P 1'
#
loop_
_entity.id
_entity.type
_entity.pdbx_description
1 polymer ?
#
loop_
_entity_poly.entity_id
_entity_poly.type
_entity_poly.pdbx_seq_one_letter_code
_entity_poly.pdbx_strand_id
1 'polypeptide(L)'
;MDGLQHSIGSVIDRWLAEWRSVRIARAIYPTLWENVRRKIPHTSTTELTEYAKVRAAQLAQEQVDAIMQANPALSGAFATRLLLKSTQRAVTSVLAAVANARQAAA
;
A
#
# COMPACT_ATOMS: atom_id res chain seq x y z
N MET A 1 -6.58 20.40 -28.72
CA MET A 1 -6.41 21.06 -27.41
C MET A 1 -6.85 20.17 -26.24
N ASP A 2 -7.92 19.42 -26.41
CA ASP A 2 -8.41 18.52 -25.34
C ASP A 2 -7.41 17.42 -25.00
N GLY A 3 -6.60 16.95 -25.94
CA GLY A 3 -5.59 15.92 -25.71
C GLY A 3 -4.44 16.36 -24.81
N LEU A 4 -4.07 17.64 -24.83
CA LEU A 4 -3.00 18.17 -23.99
C LEU A 4 -3.44 18.31 -22.53
N GLN A 5 -4.66 18.79 -22.31
CA GLN A 5 -5.22 18.87 -20.94
C GLN A 5 -5.41 17.49 -20.34
N HIS A 6 -5.83 16.52 -21.15
CA HIS A 6 -6.00 15.14 -20.73
C HIS A 6 -4.66 14.51 -20.32
N SER A 7 -3.58 14.75 -21.08
CA SER A 7 -2.23 14.28 -20.76
C SER A 7 -1.68 14.90 -19.47
N ILE A 8 -1.89 16.20 -19.27
CA ILE A 8 -1.43 16.90 -18.06
C ILE A 8 -2.18 16.38 -16.84
N GLY A 9 -3.51 16.23 -16.91
CA GLY A 9 -4.32 15.66 -15.84
C GLY A 9 -3.88 14.26 -15.46
N SER A 10 -3.57 13.42 -16.47
CA SER A 10 -3.08 12.05 -16.24
C SER A 10 -1.72 12.01 -15.53
N VAL A 11 -0.80 12.93 -15.90
CA VAL A 11 0.52 13.04 -15.23
C VAL A 11 0.36 13.49 -13.79
N ILE A 12 -0.50 14.47 -13.52
CA ILE A 12 -0.78 14.96 -12.17
C ILE A 12 -1.39 13.86 -11.32
N ASP A 13 -2.36 13.11 -11.86
CA ASP A 13 -3.00 12.00 -11.15
C ASP A 13 -1.98 10.92 -10.77
N ARG A 14 -1.06 10.56 -11.68
CA ARG A 14 0.01 9.60 -11.38
C ARG A 14 0.92 10.10 -10.29
N TRP A 15 1.31 11.36 -10.36
CA TRP A 15 2.19 11.97 -9.36
C TRP A 15 1.54 12.01 -8.00
N LEU A 16 0.27 12.42 -7.91
CA LEU A 16 -0.49 12.42 -6.67
C LEU A 16 -0.66 11.02 -6.10
N ALA A 17 -0.96 10.04 -6.96
CA ALA A 17 -1.08 8.64 -6.53
C ALA A 17 0.24 8.10 -5.97
N GLU A 18 1.38 8.43 -6.61
CA GLU A 18 2.70 8.04 -6.12
C GLU A 18 2.97 8.64 -4.74
N TRP A 19 2.77 9.93 -4.61
CA TRP A 19 3.04 10.64 -3.37
C TRP A 19 2.15 10.16 -2.22
N ARG A 20 0.85 10.05 -2.47
CA ARG A 20 -0.12 9.58 -1.47
C ARG A 20 0.09 8.12 -1.12
N SER A 21 0.52 7.28 -2.08
CA SER A 21 0.80 5.86 -1.82
C SER A 21 1.96 5.68 -0.84
N VAL A 22 2.98 6.53 -0.92
CA VAL A 22 4.08 6.52 0.05
C VAL A 22 3.58 6.87 1.45
N ARG A 23 2.72 7.88 1.56
CA ARG A 23 2.16 8.29 2.85
C ARG A 23 1.26 7.22 3.45
N ILE A 24 0.41 6.60 2.64
CA ILE A 24 -0.46 5.51 3.10
C ILE A 24 0.38 4.32 3.57
N ALA A 25 1.37 3.91 2.76
CA ALA A 25 2.24 2.80 3.11
C ALA A 25 2.95 3.04 4.44
N ARG A 26 3.43 4.25 4.68
CA ARG A 26 4.06 4.62 5.96
C ARG A 26 3.06 4.60 7.11
N ALA A 27 1.83 5.06 6.87
CA ALA A 27 0.80 5.11 7.91
C ALA A 27 0.36 3.72 8.35
N ILE A 28 0.25 2.77 7.44
CA ILE A 28 -0.22 1.41 7.75
C ILE A 28 0.91 0.47 8.19
N TYR A 29 2.16 0.81 7.91
CA TYR A 29 3.31 -0.07 8.15
C TYR A 29 3.42 -0.55 9.61
N PRO A 30 3.30 0.30 10.65
CA PRO A 30 3.43 -0.16 12.02
C PRO A 30 2.41 -1.25 12.39
N THR A 31 1.16 -1.08 11.99
CA THR A 31 0.11 -2.07 12.24
C THR A 31 0.37 -3.35 11.46
N LEU A 32 0.72 -3.21 10.17
CA LEU A 32 1.03 -4.35 9.31
C LEU A 32 2.21 -5.15 9.87
N TRP A 33 3.29 -4.48 10.25
CA TRP A 33 4.48 -5.12 10.83
C TRP A 33 4.11 -5.87 12.10
N GLU A 34 3.35 -5.24 13.00
CA GLU A 34 2.93 -5.86 14.25
C GLU A 34 2.13 -7.14 14.02
N ASN A 35 1.24 -7.12 13.02
CA ASN A 35 0.44 -8.29 12.66
C ASN A 35 1.30 -9.40 12.04
N VAL A 36 2.22 -9.03 11.14
CA VAL A 36 3.05 -9.99 10.41
C VAL A 36 4.09 -10.62 11.32
N ARG A 37 4.77 -9.82 12.17
CA ARG A 37 5.86 -10.33 13.01
C ARG A 37 5.40 -11.42 13.98
N ARG A 38 4.14 -11.36 14.42
CA ARG A 38 3.57 -12.38 15.31
C ARG A 38 3.46 -13.74 14.64
N LYS A 39 3.38 -13.76 13.32
CA LYS A 39 3.21 -14.99 12.54
C LYS A 39 4.54 -15.59 12.06
N ILE A 40 5.64 -14.83 12.14
CA ILE A 40 6.95 -15.27 11.62
C ILE A 40 7.36 -16.65 12.15
N PRO A 41 7.26 -16.95 13.46
CA PRO A 41 7.75 -18.23 13.99
C PRO A 41 6.94 -19.45 13.54
N HIS A 42 5.72 -19.25 13.06
CA HIS A 42 4.77 -20.35 12.83
C HIS A 42 4.31 -20.46 11.39
N THR A 43 4.86 -19.65 10.48
CA THR A 43 4.30 -19.50 9.13
C THR A 43 5.41 -19.58 8.09
N SER A 44 5.15 -20.30 6.98
CA SER A 44 6.07 -20.33 5.84
C SER A 44 6.16 -18.97 5.17
N THR A 45 7.21 -18.75 4.38
CA THR A 45 7.39 -17.50 3.62
C THR A 45 6.22 -17.25 2.67
N THR A 46 5.74 -18.30 1.99
CA THR A 46 4.61 -18.18 1.06
C THR A 46 3.32 -17.76 1.77
N GLU A 47 2.99 -18.41 2.86
CA GLU A 47 1.80 -18.07 3.65
C GLU A 47 1.90 -16.69 4.25
N LEU A 48 3.07 -16.31 4.73
CA LEU A 48 3.32 -15.00 5.31
C LEU A 48 3.17 -13.90 4.27
N THR A 49 3.66 -14.14 3.04
CA THR A 49 3.52 -13.21 1.93
C THR A 49 2.04 -13.00 1.59
N GLU A 50 1.27 -14.09 1.48
CA GLU A 50 -0.16 -13.99 1.18
C GLU A 50 -0.94 -13.27 2.30
N TYR A 51 -0.62 -13.57 3.55
CA TYR A 51 -1.20 -12.87 4.70
C TYR A 51 -0.89 -11.37 4.65
N ALA A 52 0.37 -11.02 4.39
CA ALA A 52 0.79 -9.62 4.32
C ALA A 52 0.05 -8.86 3.22
N LYS A 53 -0.13 -9.48 2.04
CA LYS A 53 -0.88 -8.87 0.94
C LYS A 53 -2.33 -8.57 1.32
N VAL A 54 -3.02 -9.54 1.90
CA VAL A 54 -4.42 -9.38 2.30
C VAL A 54 -4.54 -8.32 3.39
N ARG A 55 -3.69 -8.39 4.41
CA ARG A 55 -3.75 -7.45 5.52
C ARG A 55 -3.39 -6.02 5.11
N ALA A 56 -2.36 -5.88 4.27
CA ALA A 56 -1.98 -4.57 3.74
C ALA A 56 -3.11 -3.96 2.91
N ALA A 57 -3.78 -4.76 2.08
CA ALA A 57 -4.91 -4.29 1.28
C ALA A 57 -6.07 -3.80 2.17
N GLN A 58 -6.37 -4.51 3.25
CA GLN A 58 -7.40 -4.10 4.20
C GLN A 58 -7.07 -2.76 4.86
N LEU A 59 -5.84 -2.63 5.34
CA LEU A 59 -5.38 -1.40 6.00
C LEU A 59 -5.32 -0.22 5.01
N ALA A 60 -4.84 -0.46 3.80
CA ALA A 60 -4.78 0.57 2.76
C ALA A 60 -6.18 1.00 2.31
N GLN A 61 -7.12 0.06 2.22
CA GLN A 61 -8.50 0.38 1.82
C GLN A 61 -9.15 1.36 2.78
N GLU A 62 -8.95 1.21 4.07
CA GLU A 62 -9.46 2.15 5.07
C GLU A 62 -8.92 3.56 4.84
N GLN A 63 -7.64 3.68 4.52
CA GLN A 63 -7.01 4.97 4.23
C GLN A 63 -7.52 5.59 2.94
N VAL A 64 -7.67 4.76 1.89
CA VAL A 64 -8.19 5.20 0.60
C VAL A 64 -9.63 5.67 0.74
N ASP A 65 -10.46 4.94 1.46
CA ASP A 65 -11.86 5.30 1.69
C ASP A 65 -11.97 6.67 2.38
N ALA A 66 -11.13 6.93 3.37
CA ALA A 66 -11.10 8.22 4.07
C ALA A 66 -10.71 9.36 3.12
N ILE A 67 -9.73 9.13 2.24
CA ILE A 67 -9.32 10.13 1.24
C ILE A 67 -10.44 10.41 0.25
N MET A 68 -11.12 9.36 -0.23
CA MET A 68 -12.20 9.51 -1.19
C MET A 68 -13.41 10.22 -0.59
N GLN A 69 -13.74 9.94 0.67
CA GLN A 69 -14.81 10.64 1.38
C GLN A 69 -14.52 12.12 1.55
N ALA A 70 -13.27 12.47 1.82
CA ALA A 70 -12.84 13.86 1.98
C ALA A 70 -12.73 14.60 0.63
N ASN A 71 -12.63 13.87 -0.48
CA ASN A 71 -12.41 14.44 -1.83
C ASN A 71 -13.34 13.79 -2.85
N PRO A 72 -14.65 14.13 -2.83
CA PRO A 72 -15.62 13.45 -3.73
C PRO A 72 -15.36 13.63 -5.23
N ALA A 73 -14.54 14.62 -5.60
CA ALA A 73 -14.18 14.86 -7.00
C ALA A 73 -13.16 13.86 -7.55
N LEU A 74 -12.49 13.09 -6.70
CA LEU A 74 -11.52 12.09 -7.14
C LEU A 74 -12.23 10.88 -7.78
N SER A 75 -11.62 10.34 -8.85
CA SER A 75 -12.22 9.23 -9.61
C SER A 75 -12.00 7.88 -8.92
N GLY A 76 -12.88 6.92 -9.25
CA GLY A 76 -12.69 5.54 -8.84
C GLY A 76 -11.41 4.92 -9.37
N ALA A 77 -10.97 5.32 -10.58
CA ALA A 77 -9.70 4.88 -11.14
C ALA A 77 -8.50 5.36 -10.30
N PHE A 78 -8.57 6.57 -9.77
CA PHE A 78 -7.57 7.10 -8.85
C PHE A 78 -7.52 6.27 -7.56
N ALA A 79 -8.69 5.96 -6.99
CA ALA A 79 -8.79 5.15 -5.77
C ALA A 79 -8.19 3.76 -5.97
N THR A 80 -8.49 3.10 -7.09
CA THR A 80 -7.95 1.77 -7.42
C THR A 80 -6.43 1.81 -7.54
N ARG A 81 -5.90 2.81 -8.24
CA ARG A 81 -4.45 2.97 -8.40
C ARG A 81 -3.77 3.23 -7.06
N LEU A 82 -4.37 4.09 -6.25
CA LEU A 82 -3.84 4.43 -4.94
C LEU A 82 -3.80 3.22 -4.01
N LEU A 83 -4.87 2.41 -4.02
CA LEU A 83 -4.95 1.18 -3.25
C LEU A 83 -3.86 0.18 -3.68
N LEU A 84 -3.73 -0.04 -4.98
CA LEU A 84 -2.74 -0.98 -5.52
C LEU A 84 -1.32 -0.56 -5.16
N LYS A 85 -0.97 0.70 -5.39
CA LYS A 85 0.39 1.20 -5.14
C LYS A 85 0.73 1.20 -3.65
N SER A 86 -0.16 1.64 -2.79
CA SER A 86 0.08 1.68 -1.35
C SER A 86 0.21 0.27 -0.76
N THR A 87 -0.62 -0.67 -1.22
CA THR A 87 -0.54 -2.07 -0.82
C THR A 87 0.82 -2.67 -1.23
N GLN A 88 1.23 -2.49 -2.48
CA GLN A 88 2.51 -3.01 -2.99
C GLN A 88 3.69 -2.44 -2.21
N ARG A 89 3.71 -1.15 -1.93
CA ARG A 89 4.79 -0.51 -1.17
C ARG A 89 4.87 -1.03 0.25
N ALA A 90 3.74 -1.17 0.92
CA ALA A 90 3.70 -1.67 2.29
C ALA A 90 4.14 -3.13 2.36
N VAL A 91 3.68 -3.98 1.44
CA VAL A 91 4.07 -5.39 1.37
C VAL A 91 5.56 -5.54 1.12
N THR A 92 6.10 -4.78 0.15
CA THR A 92 7.54 -4.81 -0.14
C THR A 92 8.37 -4.45 1.11
N SER A 93 7.96 -3.41 1.83
CA SER A 93 8.66 -2.96 3.03
C SER A 93 8.58 -4.00 4.16
N VAL A 94 7.40 -4.58 4.39
CA VAL A 94 7.23 -5.53 5.48
C VAL A 94 7.93 -6.85 5.18
N LEU A 95 7.95 -7.31 3.92
CA LEU A 95 8.66 -8.53 3.55
C LEU A 95 10.18 -8.36 3.67
N ALA A 96 10.71 -7.18 3.38
CA ALA A 96 12.12 -6.86 3.64
C ALA A 96 12.42 -6.95 5.13
N ALA A 97 11.55 -6.44 5.99
CA ALA A 97 11.70 -6.53 7.43
C ALA A 97 11.63 -7.99 7.92
N VAL A 98 10.76 -8.81 7.34
CA VAL A 98 10.68 -10.25 7.64
C VAL A 98 12.00 -10.95 7.29
N ALA A 99 12.55 -10.68 6.11
CA ALA A 99 13.81 -11.27 5.68
C ALA A 99 14.94 -10.90 6.66
N ASN A 100 15.01 -9.63 7.07
CA ASN A 100 16.01 -9.16 8.04
C ASN A 100 15.82 -9.84 9.40
N ALA A 101 14.60 -9.99 9.87
CA ALA A 101 14.29 -10.65 11.14
C ALA A 101 14.70 -12.13 11.12
N ARG A 102 14.49 -12.83 10.01
CA ARG A 102 14.88 -14.23 9.84
C ARG A 102 16.38 -14.41 9.77
N GLN A 103 17.09 -13.49 9.12
CA GLN A 103 18.55 -13.50 9.10
C GLN A 103 19.14 -13.26 10.49
N ALA A 104 18.57 -12.34 11.24
CA ALA A 104 19.02 -12.04 12.61
C ALA A 104 18.81 -13.22 13.56
N ALA A 105 17.76 -14.04 13.32
CA ALA A 105 17.45 -15.22 14.13
C ALA A 105 18.27 -16.45 13.74
N ALA A 106 18.88 -16.43 12.56
CA ALA A 106 19.75 -17.49 12.10
C ALA A 106 21.16 -17.32 12.63
#